data_9571472912835349f2eba42c0bf05dfc
#
_entry.id   9571472912835349f2eba42c0bf05dfc
#
_cell.length_a   1.000
_cell.length_b   1.000
_cell.length_c   1.000
_cell.angle_alpha   90.00
_cell.angle_beta   90.00
_cell.angle_gamma   90.00
#
_symmetry.space_group_name_H-M   'P 1'
#
loop_
_entity.id
_entity.type
_entity.pdbx_description
1 polymer ?
#
loop_
_entity_poly.entity_id
_entity_poly.type
_entity_poly.pdbx_seq_one_letter_code
_entity_poly.pdbx_strand_id
1 'polypeptide(L)'
;MSILNVEHLTHGFGDRAIFNDVSFRLLKGEHIGLVGANGEGKSTFMNIVTGKLMPDEGKVEWAKNVRVGYLDQHSTLTKGMTIESVLKSAFAWLFELEENMNQICDRLGEAAPDEMDAMMEELGVIQDTLTMHDFYIIDTKVEEVARALGLLELGLSHDVTDLSGGQRMKVLLAKLLLEKPDILLLDEPTNYLDAEHIAWLKRYLQEYENAFILISHDIPFLNDVVNIIYHMENQRLDRYVGDYDKFQEVYEVKKSQLEAAYRKQQQEISELKDFVARNKARVATRNMAMSRQKKLDKMDVIELAVERPKPEFNFKLGRTPGRYIFETKDLVIGYDEPLSKPLNISMERGHKIALVGANGIGKTTLLKSILGLIPSLGGSVELGENLEIGYFEQEIKGENRNTCINEIWEEFPSFSQYEVRSALAKCGLTTKHIESLVCVLSGGEQAKVRLCKLINKSTNVLLLDEPTNHLDVDAKDELKRALQEYRGSILLICHEPEFYQDIVNEVWDCSKWTTKIL
;
A
#
# COMPACT_ATOMS: atom_id res chain seq x y z
N MET A 1 -3.66 22.79 -18.56
CA MET A 1 -5.12 22.68 -18.49
C MET A 1 -5.46 21.72 -17.38
N SER A 2 -6.44 22.02 -16.52
CA SER A 2 -6.83 21.11 -15.44
C SER A 2 -7.54 19.88 -16.02
N ILE A 3 -7.15 18.70 -15.60
CA ILE A 3 -7.73 17.44 -16.04
C ILE A 3 -8.75 16.95 -15.01
N LEU A 4 -8.44 17.11 -13.72
CA LEU A 4 -9.34 16.84 -12.60
C LEU A 4 -9.40 18.09 -11.72
N ASN A 5 -10.59 18.48 -11.33
CA ASN A 5 -10.85 19.54 -10.36
C ASN A 5 -11.83 19.03 -9.30
N VAL A 6 -11.45 19.11 -8.06
CA VAL A 6 -12.28 18.78 -6.89
C VAL A 6 -12.42 20.03 -6.06
N GLU A 7 -13.64 20.47 -5.81
CA GLU A 7 -13.95 21.69 -5.09
C GLU A 7 -14.83 21.40 -3.87
N HIS A 8 -14.42 21.95 -2.73
CA HIS A 8 -15.18 21.94 -1.48
C HIS A 8 -15.68 20.56 -1.06
N LEU A 9 -14.81 19.53 -1.24
CA LEU A 9 -15.14 18.15 -0.93
C LEU A 9 -15.28 17.96 0.58
N THR A 10 -16.45 17.51 0.99
CA THR A 10 -16.74 17.06 2.36
C THR A 10 -17.30 15.65 2.30
N HIS A 11 -16.76 14.76 3.12
CA HIS A 11 -17.23 13.37 3.22
C HIS A 11 -16.90 12.75 4.56
N GLY A 12 -17.82 11.87 5.03
CA GLY A 12 -17.63 11.13 6.28
C GLY A 12 -18.38 9.80 6.31
N PHE A 13 -18.00 8.94 7.24
CA PHE A 13 -18.68 7.67 7.50
C PHE A 13 -19.30 7.72 8.92
N GLY A 14 -20.61 7.85 8.98
CA GLY A 14 -21.31 8.07 10.26
C GLY A 14 -20.79 9.32 10.97
N ASP A 15 -20.31 9.17 12.21
CA ASP A 15 -19.79 10.30 13.00
C ASP A 15 -18.32 10.68 12.69
N ARG A 16 -17.69 10.00 11.73
CA ARG A 16 -16.28 10.26 11.36
C ARG A 16 -16.22 11.09 10.08
N ALA A 17 -15.89 12.37 10.19
CA ALA A 17 -15.49 13.18 9.06
C ALA A 17 -14.11 12.69 8.53
N ILE A 18 -14.02 12.48 7.23
CA ILE A 18 -12.79 12.10 6.53
C ILE A 18 -12.22 13.32 5.80
N PHE A 19 -13.08 14.08 5.14
CA PHE A 19 -12.74 15.32 4.45
C PHE A 19 -13.64 16.45 4.94
N ASN A 20 -13.05 17.62 5.11
CA ASN A 20 -13.75 18.82 5.48
C ASN A 20 -13.27 19.98 4.60
N ASP A 21 -14.10 20.36 3.62
CA ASP A 21 -13.82 21.45 2.68
C ASP A 21 -12.48 21.30 1.94
N VAL A 22 -12.24 20.12 1.37
CA VAL A 22 -11.00 19.78 0.66
C VAL A 22 -11.10 20.16 -0.81
N SER A 23 -10.06 20.79 -1.36
CA SER A 23 -9.95 21.08 -2.77
C SER A 23 -8.67 20.46 -3.34
N PHE A 24 -8.78 19.88 -4.56
CA PHE A 24 -7.69 19.20 -5.23
C PHE A 24 -7.70 19.52 -6.72
N ARG A 25 -6.52 19.60 -7.31
CA ARG A 25 -6.38 19.86 -8.74
C ARG A 25 -5.24 19.07 -9.35
N LEU A 26 -5.53 18.41 -10.48
CA LEU A 26 -4.55 17.69 -11.28
C LEU A 26 -4.40 18.38 -12.64
N LEU A 27 -3.17 18.66 -13.03
CA LEU A 27 -2.82 19.21 -14.34
C LEU A 27 -2.22 18.11 -15.22
N LYS A 28 -2.20 18.35 -16.54
CA LYS A 28 -1.59 17.41 -17.49
C LYS A 28 -0.09 17.27 -17.22
N GLY A 29 0.39 16.02 -17.15
CA GLY A 29 1.80 15.70 -16.89
C GLY A 29 2.23 15.90 -15.44
N GLU A 30 1.32 16.12 -14.48
CA GLU A 30 1.66 16.11 -13.07
C GLU A 30 1.71 14.67 -12.54
N HIS A 31 2.78 14.36 -11.85
CA HIS A 31 3.01 13.10 -11.16
C HIS A 31 2.83 13.33 -9.66
N ILE A 32 1.66 12.93 -9.16
CA ILE A 32 1.24 13.25 -7.80
C ILE A 32 1.41 12.04 -6.89
N GLY A 33 2.10 12.24 -5.75
CA GLY A 33 2.08 11.34 -4.61
C GLY A 33 1.01 11.77 -3.61
N LEU A 34 0.06 10.90 -3.31
CA LEU A 34 -0.94 11.11 -2.26
C LEU A 34 -0.48 10.42 -1.00
N VAL A 35 -0.02 11.19 -0.02
CA VAL A 35 0.58 10.69 1.21
C VAL A 35 -0.23 11.05 2.44
N GLY A 36 -0.08 10.28 3.50
CA GLY A 36 -0.78 10.44 4.77
C GLY A 36 -0.84 9.13 5.53
N ALA A 37 -1.12 9.18 6.83
CA ALA A 37 -1.22 7.99 7.66
C ALA A 37 -2.36 7.05 7.19
N ASN A 38 -2.30 5.79 7.62
CA ASN A 38 -3.40 4.86 7.35
C ASN A 38 -4.69 5.33 8.00
N GLY A 39 -5.80 5.18 7.26
CA GLY A 39 -7.12 5.65 7.70
C GLY A 39 -7.38 7.16 7.54
N GLU A 40 -6.48 7.96 6.94
CA GLU A 40 -6.75 9.38 6.61
C GLU A 40 -7.70 9.56 5.42
N GLY A 41 -7.97 8.49 4.66
CA GLY A 41 -8.93 8.54 3.57
C GLY A 41 -8.32 8.52 2.17
N LYS A 42 -7.05 8.13 2.00
CA LYS A 42 -6.38 8.08 0.67
C LYS A 42 -7.19 7.27 -0.34
N SER A 43 -7.52 6.02 -0.03
CA SER A 43 -8.33 5.16 -0.92
C SER A 43 -9.78 5.65 -1.03
N THR A 44 -10.34 6.30 0.02
CA THR A 44 -11.65 6.97 -0.03
C THR A 44 -11.64 8.10 -1.05
N PHE A 45 -10.59 8.92 -1.08
CA PHE A 45 -10.41 9.97 -2.08
C PHE A 45 -10.36 9.39 -3.50
N MET A 46 -9.58 8.30 -3.71
CA MET A 46 -9.54 7.60 -5.00
C MET A 46 -10.93 7.09 -5.43
N ASN A 47 -11.69 6.53 -4.49
CA ASN A 47 -13.05 6.05 -4.79
C ASN A 47 -14.03 7.20 -5.11
N ILE A 48 -13.87 8.36 -4.48
CA ILE A 48 -14.69 9.54 -4.80
C ILE A 48 -14.34 10.09 -6.17
N VAL A 49 -13.07 10.27 -6.49
CA VAL A 49 -12.67 10.81 -7.81
C VAL A 49 -12.98 9.87 -8.96
N THR A 50 -13.01 8.54 -8.71
CA THR A 50 -13.44 7.56 -9.72
C THR A 50 -14.96 7.38 -9.81
N GLY A 51 -15.73 8.06 -8.95
CA GLY A 51 -17.19 7.98 -8.93
C GLY A 51 -17.74 6.69 -8.29
N LYS A 52 -16.90 5.84 -7.70
CA LYS A 52 -17.34 4.66 -6.93
C LYS A 52 -18.03 5.03 -5.62
N LEU A 53 -17.67 6.17 -5.07
CA LEU A 53 -18.24 6.72 -3.85
C LEU A 53 -18.70 8.15 -4.10
N MET A 54 -19.93 8.48 -3.71
CA MET A 54 -20.44 9.84 -3.80
C MET A 54 -20.00 10.65 -2.56
N PRO A 55 -19.49 11.88 -2.74
CA PRO A 55 -19.22 12.78 -1.63
C PRO A 55 -20.52 13.28 -0.98
N ASP A 56 -20.44 13.68 0.29
CA ASP A 56 -21.58 14.30 0.98
C ASP A 56 -21.81 15.72 0.48
N GLU A 57 -20.74 16.49 0.27
CA GLU A 57 -20.77 17.82 -0.32
C GLU A 57 -19.55 18.01 -1.25
N GLY A 58 -19.67 19.01 -2.13
CA GLY A 58 -18.60 19.36 -3.07
C GLY A 58 -18.83 18.82 -4.49
N LYS A 59 -17.85 19.04 -5.36
CA LYS A 59 -17.93 18.73 -6.76
C LYS A 59 -16.65 18.09 -7.28
N VAL A 60 -16.79 17.06 -8.09
CA VAL A 60 -15.69 16.41 -8.80
C VAL A 60 -15.93 16.58 -10.31
N GLU A 61 -15.01 17.25 -10.98
CA GLU A 61 -15.12 17.53 -12.42
C GLU A 61 -13.91 17.01 -13.17
N TRP A 62 -14.16 16.13 -14.11
CA TRP A 62 -13.19 15.66 -15.09
C TRP A 62 -13.24 16.49 -16.37
N ALA A 63 -12.11 16.72 -17.01
CA ALA A 63 -12.09 17.28 -18.35
C ALA A 63 -12.81 16.33 -19.33
N LYS A 64 -13.34 16.89 -20.41
CA LYS A 64 -14.04 16.09 -21.41
C LYS A 64 -13.08 15.12 -22.12
N ASN A 65 -13.57 13.91 -22.40
CA ASN A 65 -12.87 12.86 -23.17
C ASN A 65 -11.56 12.37 -22.51
N VAL A 66 -11.47 12.39 -21.18
CA VAL A 66 -10.33 11.88 -20.43
C VAL A 66 -10.56 10.41 -20.07
N ARG A 67 -9.63 9.55 -20.44
CA ARG A 67 -9.60 8.13 -20.04
C ARG A 67 -8.88 7.99 -18.71
N VAL A 68 -9.59 7.48 -17.71
CA VAL A 68 -9.07 7.26 -16.35
C VAL A 68 -8.87 5.77 -16.15
N GLY A 69 -7.66 5.37 -15.83
CA GLY A 69 -7.33 4.01 -15.43
C GLY A 69 -7.09 3.94 -13.93
N TYR A 70 -7.74 3.01 -13.25
CA TYR A 70 -7.63 2.84 -11.80
C TYR A 70 -7.25 1.42 -11.43
N LEU A 71 -6.11 1.27 -10.77
CA LEU A 71 -5.70 0.02 -10.14
C LEU A 71 -6.36 -0.07 -8.76
N ASP A 72 -7.44 -0.84 -8.69
CA ASP A 72 -8.16 -1.11 -7.46
C ASP A 72 -7.81 -2.50 -6.92
N GLN A 73 -7.47 -2.59 -5.65
CA GLN A 73 -7.16 -3.85 -4.96
C GLN A 73 -8.32 -4.86 -4.97
N HIS A 74 -9.56 -4.38 -5.17
CA HIS A 74 -10.77 -5.20 -5.19
C HIS A 74 -11.30 -5.49 -6.61
N SER A 75 -10.56 -5.12 -7.65
CA SER A 75 -10.96 -5.41 -9.03
C SER A 75 -11.03 -6.92 -9.28
N THR A 76 -12.14 -7.36 -9.87
CA THR A 76 -12.39 -8.77 -10.16
C THR A 76 -12.11 -9.09 -11.63
N LEU A 77 -11.34 -10.13 -11.85
CA LEU A 77 -11.14 -10.69 -13.19
C LEU A 77 -12.29 -11.63 -13.54
N THR A 78 -12.71 -11.64 -14.80
CA THR A 78 -13.78 -12.52 -15.29
C THR A 78 -13.28 -13.96 -15.31
N LYS A 79 -14.06 -14.88 -14.73
CA LYS A 79 -13.74 -16.32 -14.72
C LYS A 79 -13.67 -16.89 -16.13
N GLY A 80 -12.70 -17.78 -16.36
CA GLY A 80 -12.53 -18.47 -17.63
C GLY A 80 -11.74 -17.69 -18.69
N MET A 81 -11.17 -16.51 -18.33
CA MET A 81 -10.25 -15.80 -19.19
C MET A 81 -8.80 -16.23 -18.92
N THR A 82 -7.98 -16.26 -19.97
CA THR A 82 -6.54 -16.46 -19.84
C THR A 82 -5.84 -15.13 -19.55
N ILE A 83 -4.63 -15.18 -18.99
CA ILE A 83 -3.80 -13.97 -18.77
C ILE A 83 -3.66 -13.19 -20.08
N GLU A 84 -3.36 -13.88 -21.19
CA GLU A 84 -3.23 -13.26 -22.50
C GLU A 84 -4.50 -12.52 -22.93
N SER A 85 -5.67 -13.15 -22.78
CA SER A 85 -6.94 -12.54 -23.16
C SER A 85 -7.26 -11.30 -22.34
N VAL A 86 -6.90 -11.30 -21.04
CA VAL A 86 -7.06 -10.11 -20.18
C VAL A 86 -6.12 -8.99 -20.63
N LEU A 87 -4.85 -9.29 -20.92
CA LEU A 87 -3.91 -8.27 -21.39
C LEU A 87 -4.29 -7.70 -22.74
N LYS A 88 -4.70 -8.54 -23.69
CA LYS A 88 -5.19 -8.11 -25.01
C LYS A 88 -6.47 -7.28 -24.94
N SER A 89 -7.30 -7.49 -23.91
CA SER A 89 -8.50 -6.66 -23.71
C SER A 89 -8.21 -5.17 -23.49
N ALA A 90 -6.98 -4.80 -23.14
CA ALA A 90 -6.52 -3.40 -23.10
C ALA A 90 -6.64 -2.71 -24.47
N PHE A 91 -6.60 -3.48 -25.54
CA PHE A 91 -6.66 -3.04 -26.94
C PHE A 91 -7.99 -3.41 -27.62
N ALA A 92 -9.03 -3.76 -26.87
CA ALA A 92 -10.32 -4.23 -27.40
C ALA A 92 -10.87 -3.34 -28.52
N TRP A 93 -10.79 -2.02 -28.36
CA TRP A 93 -11.25 -1.06 -29.35
C TRP A 93 -10.48 -1.11 -30.68
N LEU A 94 -9.19 -1.49 -30.66
CA LEU A 94 -8.39 -1.69 -31.88
C LEU A 94 -8.80 -2.98 -32.60
N PHE A 95 -9.08 -4.05 -31.85
CA PHE A 95 -9.61 -5.28 -32.42
C PHE A 95 -11.01 -5.08 -33.04
N GLU A 96 -11.86 -4.26 -32.41
CA GLU A 96 -13.14 -3.86 -32.99
C GLU A 96 -12.97 -3.07 -34.30
N LEU A 97 -11.98 -2.17 -34.36
CA LEU A 97 -11.65 -1.46 -35.59
C LEU A 97 -11.13 -2.38 -36.70
N GLU A 98 -10.29 -3.37 -36.34
CA GLU A 98 -9.82 -4.38 -37.28
C GLU A 98 -10.99 -5.22 -37.82
N GLU A 99 -11.91 -5.65 -36.94
CA GLU A 99 -13.10 -6.39 -37.35
C GLU A 99 -13.98 -5.56 -38.31
N ASN A 100 -14.18 -4.27 -38.00
CA ASN A 100 -14.88 -3.34 -38.88
C ASN A 100 -14.18 -3.19 -40.24
N MET A 101 -12.84 -3.08 -40.24
CA MET A 101 -12.05 -3.05 -41.46
C MET A 101 -12.28 -4.29 -42.33
N ASN A 102 -12.27 -5.47 -41.73
CA ASN A 102 -12.51 -6.73 -42.42
C ASN A 102 -13.95 -6.78 -42.99
N GLN A 103 -14.95 -6.36 -42.23
CA GLN A 103 -16.34 -6.28 -42.70
C GLN A 103 -16.52 -5.31 -43.90
N ILE A 104 -15.83 -4.16 -43.88
CA ILE A 104 -15.83 -3.22 -45.00
C ILE A 104 -15.15 -3.86 -46.23
N CYS A 105 -14.00 -4.55 -46.04
CA CYS A 105 -13.31 -5.25 -47.11
C CYS A 105 -14.20 -6.32 -47.78
N ASP A 106 -14.95 -7.11 -46.99
CA ASP A 106 -15.86 -8.14 -47.51
C ASP A 106 -17.00 -7.52 -48.32
N ARG A 107 -17.52 -6.38 -47.90
CA ARG A 107 -18.59 -5.67 -48.57
C ARG A 107 -18.12 -4.91 -49.84
N LEU A 108 -16.83 -4.54 -49.89
CA LEU A 108 -16.28 -3.75 -51.00
C LEU A 108 -16.40 -4.46 -52.36
N GLY A 109 -16.36 -5.83 -52.35
CA GLY A 109 -16.51 -6.65 -53.53
C GLY A 109 -17.92 -6.65 -54.13
N GLU A 110 -18.93 -6.23 -53.36
CA GLU A 110 -20.37 -6.19 -53.78
C GLU A 110 -20.93 -4.76 -53.87
N ALA A 111 -20.12 -3.73 -53.55
CA ALA A 111 -20.54 -2.35 -53.42
C ALA A 111 -20.77 -1.66 -54.80
N ALA A 112 -21.72 -0.73 -54.82
CA ALA A 112 -21.94 0.15 -56.00
C ALA A 112 -20.77 1.17 -56.11
N PRO A 113 -20.44 1.66 -57.35
CA PRO A 113 -19.33 2.58 -57.55
C PRO A 113 -19.36 3.84 -56.67
N ASP A 114 -20.53 4.37 -56.38
CA ASP A 114 -20.72 5.56 -55.55
C ASP A 114 -20.47 5.31 -54.04
N GLU A 115 -20.63 4.08 -53.59
CA GLU A 115 -20.36 3.66 -52.21
C GLU A 115 -18.90 3.24 -52.02
N MET A 116 -18.24 2.79 -53.09
CA MET A 116 -16.87 2.28 -53.07
C MET A 116 -15.84 3.34 -52.63
N ASP A 117 -15.99 4.59 -53.10
CA ASP A 117 -15.08 5.68 -52.74
C ASP A 117 -15.19 6.01 -51.23
N ALA A 118 -16.39 6.07 -50.68
CA ALA A 118 -16.61 6.32 -49.25
C ALA A 118 -16.06 5.17 -48.38
N MET A 119 -16.24 3.92 -48.79
CA MET A 119 -15.70 2.75 -48.11
C MET A 119 -14.17 2.72 -48.15
N MET A 120 -13.54 3.11 -49.25
CA MET A 120 -12.09 3.21 -49.35
C MET A 120 -11.52 4.31 -48.46
N GLU A 121 -12.20 5.45 -48.36
CA GLU A 121 -11.80 6.52 -47.42
C GLU A 121 -11.88 6.05 -45.96
N GLU A 122 -12.97 5.36 -45.58
CA GLU A 122 -13.15 4.80 -44.25
C GLU A 122 -12.07 3.74 -43.95
N LEU A 123 -11.76 2.85 -44.87
CA LEU A 123 -10.68 1.88 -44.77
C LEU A 123 -9.31 2.55 -44.51
N GLY A 124 -9.04 3.65 -45.27
CA GLY A 124 -7.80 4.42 -45.07
C GLY A 124 -7.69 4.99 -43.67
N VAL A 125 -8.76 5.58 -43.13
CA VAL A 125 -8.82 6.14 -41.79
C VAL A 125 -8.60 5.05 -40.71
N ILE A 126 -9.26 3.89 -40.90
CA ILE A 126 -9.08 2.76 -39.95
C ILE A 126 -7.64 2.24 -40.02
N GLN A 127 -7.07 2.04 -41.17
CA GLN A 127 -5.71 1.53 -41.34
C GLN A 127 -4.66 2.49 -40.76
N ASP A 128 -4.83 3.80 -41.00
CA ASP A 128 -3.98 4.82 -40.41
C ASP A 128 -4.08 4.80 -38.85
N THR A 129 -5.29 4.65 -38.34
CA THR A 129 -5.53 4.55 -36.88
C THR A 129 -4.88 3.31 -36.29
N LEU A 130 -5.05 2.14 -36.91
CA LEU A 130 -4.41 0.89 -36.45
C LEU A 130 -2.88 1.00 -36.48
N THR A 131 -2.33 1.63 -37.53
CA THR A 131 -0.87 1.84 -37.66
C THR A 131 -0.35 2.83 -36.61
N MET A 132 -1.05 3.94 -36.38
CA MET A 132 -0.68 4.97 -35.40
C MET A 132 -0.67 4.42 -33.97
N HIS A 133 -1.53 3.46 -33.67
CA HIS A 133 -1.63 2.82 -32.35
C HIS A 133 -0.85 1.51 -32.25
N ASP A 134 0.02 1.23 -33.22
CA ASP A 134 0.92 0.06 -33.20
C ASP A 134 0.16 -1.29 -33.07
N PHE A 135 -0.99 -1.41 -33.74
CA PHE A 135 -1.84 -2.60 -33.66
C PHE A 135 -1.09 -3.88 -34.02
N TYR A 136 -0.27 -3.86 -35.05
CA TYR A 136 0.43 -5.04 -35.56
C TYR A 136 1.56 -5.55 -34.64
N ILE A 137 1.91 -4.82 -33.59
CA ILE A 137 2.92 -5.24 -32.60
C ILE A 137 2.31 -5.39 -31.18
N ILE A 138 0.99 -5.49 -31.07
CA ILE A 138 0.30 -5.67 -29.78
C ILE A 138 0.83 -6.90 -29.04
N ASP A 139 1.01 -8.02 -29.73
CA ASP A 139 1.51 -9.25 -29.11
C ASP A 139 2.90 -9.04 -28.50
N THR A 140 3.78 -8.32 -29.17
CA THR A 140 5.10 -7.96 -28.65
C THR A 140 5.01 -7.06 -27.41
N LYS A 141 4.12 -6.05 -27.43
CA LYS A 141 3.89 -5.16 -26.28
C LYS A 141 3.33 -5.92 -25.09
N VAL A 142 2.38 -6.83 -25.34
CA VAL A 142 1.81 -7.69 -24.28
C VAL A 142 2.90 -8.58 -23.68
N GLU A 143 3.74 -9.21 -24.52
CA GLU A 143 4.84 -10.05 -24.05
C GLU A 143 5.89 -9.26 -23.27
N GLU A 144 6.24 -8.06 -23.71
CA GLU A 144 7.19 -7.17 -23.03
C GLU A 144 6.72 -6.81 -21.63
N VAL A 145 5.47 -6.32 -21.48
CA VAL A 145 4.92 -5.96 -20.18
C VAL A 145 4.70 -7.19 -19.31
N ALA A 146 4.25 -8.30 -19.89
CA ALA A 146 4.08 -9.56 -19.17
C ALA A 146 5.42 -10.09 -18.62
N ARG A 147 6.51 -9.99 -19.41
CA ARG A 147 7.87 -10.33 -18.98
C ARG A 147 8.33 -9.42 -17.85
N ALA A 148 8.16 -8.14 -18.02
CA ALA A 148 8.57 -7.13 -17.05
C ALA A 148 7.88 -7.23 -15.69
N LEU A 149 6.72 -7.87 -15.61
CA LEU A 149 5.97 -8.12 -14.36
C LEU A 149 5.98 -9.59 -13.93
N GLY A 150 6.81 -10.44 -14.59
CA GLY A 150 6.97 -11.85 -14.23
C GLY A 150 5.74 -12.73 -14.54
N LEU A 151 4.88 -12.29 -15.47
CA LEU A 151 3.68 -13.06 -15.86
C LEU A 151 3.99 -14.18 -16.87
N LEU A 152 5.11 -14.09 -17.61
CA LEU A 152 5.52 -15.15 -18.55
C LEU A 152 5.82 -16.46 -17.84
N GLU A 153 6.35 -16.41 -16.62
CA GLU A 153 6.68 -17.59 -15.82
C GLU A 153 5.42 -18.39 -15.43
N LEU A 154 4.27 -17.72 -15.34
CA LEU A 154 2.98 -18.34 -15.06
C LEU A 154 2.39 -19.03 -16.31
N GLY A 155 2.86 -18.60 -17.50
CA GLY A 155 2.27 -19.00 -18.79
C GLY A 155 1.06 -18.15 -19.15
N LEU A 156 1.09 -17.46 -20.29
CA LEU A 156 0.01 -16.55 -20.73
C LEU A 156 -1.33 -17.26 -20.99
N SER A 157 -1.31 -18.56 -21.23
CA SER A 157 -2.51 -19.40 -21.40
C SER A 157 -3.17 -19.80 -20.07
N HIS A 158 -2.58 -19.44 -18.92
CA HIS A 158 -3.12 -19.81 -17.60
C HIS A 158 -4.43 -19.07 -17.32
N ASP A 159 -5.39 -19.77 -16.69
CA ASP A 159 -6.68 -19.18 -16.30
C ASP A 159 -6.48 -18.23 -15.12
N VAL A 160 -7.05 -17.03 -15.22
CA VAL A 160 -6.94 -16.02 -14.16
C VAL A 160 -7.66 -16.41 -12.87
N THR A 161 -8.52 -17.41 -12.90
CA THR A 161 -9.27 -17.90 -11.74
C THR A 161 -8.35 -18.58 -10.73
N ASP A 162 -7.30 -19.25 -11.21
CA ASP A 162 -6.36 -20.04 -10.40
C ASP A 162 -5.21 -19.19 -9.81
N LEU A 163 -5.16 -17.92 -10.17
CA LEU A 163 -4.12 -17.00 -9.71
C LEU A 163 -4.30 -16.63 -8.23
N SER A 164 -3.18 -16.48 -7.53
CA SER A 164 -3.14 -15.85 -6.20
C SER A 164 -3.56 -14.37 -6.25
N GLY A 165 -3.91 -13.77 -5.10
CA GLY A 165 -4.26 -12.36 -5.01
C GLY A 165 -3.18 -11.45 -5.61
N GLY A 166 -1.92 -11.68 -5.26
CA GLY A 166 -0.79 -10.90 -5.79
C GLY A 166 -0.58 -11.08 -7.30
N GLN A 167 -0.75 -12.31 -7.82
CA GLN A 167 -0.66 -12.57 -9.26
C GLN A 167 -1.78 -11.87 -10.03
N ARG A 168 -3.00 -11.88 -9.49
CA ARG A 168 -4.14 -11.12 -10.07
C ARG A 168 -3.85 -9.63 -10.15
N MET A 169 -3.26 -9.05 -9.09
CA MET A 169 -2.87 -7.64 -9.08
C MET A 169 -1.81 -7.33 -10.14
N LYS A 170 -0.83 -8.20 -10.37
CA LYS A 170 0.15 -8.06 -11.46
C LYS A 170 -0.51 -8.05 -12.83
N VAL A 171 -1.50 -8.93 -13.08
CA VAL A 171 -2.26 -8.97 -14.35
C VAL A 171 -3.06 -7.69 -14.54
N LEU A 172 -3.74 -7.21 -13.50
CA LEU A 172 -4.51 -5.96 -13.56
C LEU A 172 -3.61 -4.74 -13.79
N LEU A 173 -2.46 -4.69 -13.12
CA LEU A 173 -1.47 -3.64 -13.33
C LEU A 173 -0.94 -3.69 -14.77
N ALA A 174 -0.55 -4.86 -15.28
CA ALA A 174 -0.08 -5.02 -16.66
C ALA A 174 -1.11 -4.54 -17.68
N LYS A 175 -2.37 -4.94 -17.53
CA LYS A 175 -3.47 -4.47 -18.37
C LYS A 175 -3.58 -2.94 -18.34
N LEU A 176 -3.59 -2.35 -17.15
CA LEU A 176 -3.72 -0.91 -16.96
C LEU A 176 -2.57 -0.13 -17.63
N LEU A 177 -1.34 -0.63 -17.51
CA LEU A 177 -0.17 -0.02 -18.15
C LEU A 177 -0.23 -0.14 -19.69
N LEU A 178 -0.78 -1.24 -20.22
CA LEU A 178 -0.99 -1.42 -21.67
C LEU A 178 -2.07 -0.48 -22.22
N GLU A 179 -3.12 -0.18 -21.46
CA GLU A 179 -4.18 0.76 -21.81
C GLU A 179 -3.68 2.18 -22.02
N LYS A 180 -2.58 2.56 -21.37
CA LYS A 180 -1.99 3.93 -21.40
C LYS A 180 -3.05 5.02 -21.27
N PRO A 181 -3.83 5.07 -20.18
CA PRO A 181 -4.87 6.06 -20.00
C PRO A 181 -4.29 7.48 -19.88
N ASP A 182 -5.14 8.51 -20.03
CA ASP A 182 -4.71 9.90 -19.83
C ASP A 182 -4.38 10.21 -18.37
N ILE A 183 -4.92 9.41 -17.44
CA ILE A 183 -4.64 9.49 -16.02
C ILE A 183 -4.56 8.08 -15.43
N LEU A 184 -3.45 7.80 -14.76
CA LEU A 184 -3.26 6.60 -13.96
C LEU A 184 -3.55 6.88 -12.48
N LEU A 185 -4.41 6.08 -11.88
CA LEU A 185 -4.66 6.06 -10.44
C LEU A 185 -4.11 4.75 -9.89
N LEU A 186 -3.07 4.82 -9.05
CA LEU A 186 -2.35 3.66 -8.52
C LEU A 186 -2.43 3.66 -7.00
N ASP A 187 -3.05 2.62 -6.43
CA ASP A 187 -3.13 2.42 -4.98
C ASP A 187 -2.24 1.25 -4.59
N GLU A 188 -1.09 1.55 -3.95
CA GLU A 188 -0.07 0.61 -3.49
C GLU A 188 0.40 -0.41 -4.56
N PRO A 189 0.86 0.06 -5.74
CA PRO A 189 1.19 -0.86 -6.84
C PRO A 189 2.42 -1.74 -6.56
N THR A 190 3.25 -1.37 -5.59
CA THR A 190 4.50 -2.08 -5.25
C THR A 190 4.29 -3.28 -4.32
N ASN A 191 3.14 -3.40 -3.64
CA ASN A 191 2.92 -4.40 -2.58
C ASN A 191 3.09 -5.86 -3.01
N TYR A 192 2.96 -6.18 -4.30
CA TYR A 192 3.05 -7.57 -4.81
C TYR A 192 4.18 -7.75 -5.80
N LEU A 193 5.03 -6.73 -5.93
CA LEU A 193 6.18 -6.72 -6.83
C LEU A 193 7.46 -7.02 -6.05
N ASP A 194 8.39 -7.73 -6.67
CA ASP A 194 9.75 -7.84 -6.17
C ASP A 194 10.62 -6.69 -6.67
N ALA A 195 11.85 -6.64 -6.20
CA ALA A 195 12.76 -5.51 -6.46
C ALA A 195 13.01 -5.25 -7.97
N GLU A 196 13.05 -6.30 -8.79
CA GLU A 196 13.26 -6.17 -10.24
C GLU A 196 12.03 -5.55 -10.92
N HIS A 197 10.84 -6.04 -10.58
CA HIS A 197 9.59 -5.52 -11.12
C HIS A 197 9.32 -4.08 -10.65
N ILE A 198 9.66 -3.74 -9.39
CA ILE A 198 9.59 -2.36 -8.87
C ILE A 198 10.53 -1.44 -9.66
N ALA A 199 11.76 -1.88 -9.93
CA ALA A 199 12.72 -1.10 -10.70
C ALA A 199 12.26 -0.85 -12.15
N TRP A 200 11.56 -1.82 -12.75
CA TRP A 200 10.95 -1.64 -14.07
C TRP A 200 9.76 -0.68 -14.02
N LEU A 201 8.83 -0.85 -13.06
CA LEU A 201 7.66 0.03 -12.90
C LEU A 201 8.09 1.47 -12.66
N LYS A 202 9.16 1.67 -11.87
CA LYS A 202 9.75 2.99 -11.63
C LYS A 202 10.17 3.66 -12.93
N ARG A 203 10.93 2.96 -13.79
CA ARG A 203 11.34 3.50 -15.11
C ARG A 203 10.14 3.81 -15.98
N TYR A 204 9.14 2.93 -16.01
CA TYR A 204 7.93 3.13 -16.77
C TYR A 204 7.18 4.41 -16.34
N LEU A 205 7.04 4.63 -15.02
CA LEU A 205 6.35 5.82 -14.48
C LEU A 205 7.17 7.12 -14.65
N GLN A 206 8.50 7.04 -14.62
CA GLN A 206 9.37 8.18 -14.93
C GLN A 206 9.24 8.64 -16.39
N GLU A 207 9.01 7.71 -17.31
CA GLU A 207 8.82 7.98 -18.74
C GLU A 207 7.35 8.22 -19.11
N TYR A 208 6.43 8.15 -18.14
CA TYR A 208 5.01 8.31 -18.40
C TYR A 208 4.66 9.78 -18.67
N GLU A 209 4.27 10.10 -19.91
CA GLU A 209 4.01 11.47 -20.35
C GLU A 209 2.70 12.06 -19.80
N ASN A 210 1.76 11.21 -19.42
CA ASN A 210 0.48 11.61 -18.89
C ASN A 210 0.51 11.82 -17.38
N ALA A 211 -0.61 12.22 -16.79
CA ALA A 211 -0.69 12.44 -15.36
C ALA A 211 -0.94 11.14 -14.59
N PHE A 212 -0.46 11.08 -13.34
CA PHE A 212 -0.88 10.01 -12.43
C PHE A 212 -1.04 10.50 -10.99
N ILE A 213 -1.84 9.75 -10.23
CA ILE A 213 -1.93 9.85 -8.77
C ILE A 213 -1.49 8.51 -8.18
N LEU A 214 -0.47 8.54 -7.35
CA LEU A 214 0.14 7.37 -6.73
C LEU A 214 -0.03 7.42 -5.22
N ILE A 215 -0.57 6.37 -4.62
CA ILE A 215 -0.49 6.09 -3.20
C ILE A 215 0.57 5.01 -3.03
N SER A 216 1.59 5.27 -2.21
CA SER A 216 2.60 4.28 -1.84
C SER A 216 3.22 4.59 -0.49
N HIS A 217 3.60 3.56 0.24
CA HIS A 217 4.39 3.60 1.47
C HIS A 217 5.89 3.30 1.22
N ASP A 218 6.27 3.12 -0.04
CA ASP A 218 7.66 2.97 -0.49
C ASP A 218 8.22 4.36 -0.82
N ILE A 219 8.94 4.94 0.14
CA ILE A 219 9.48 6.31 0.01
C ILE A 219 10.51 6.43 -1.11
N PRO A 220 11.51 5.53 -1.24
CA PRO A 220 12.43 5.55 -2.37
C PRO A 220 11.71 5.53 -3.72
N PHE A 221 10.69 4.71 -3.86
CA PHE A 221 9.89 4.65 -5.08
C PHE A 221 9.15 5.98 -5.33
N LEU A 222 8.52 6.56 -4.29
CA LEU A 222 7.86 7.87 -4.40
C LEU A 222 8.81 8.96 -4.84
N ASN A 223 9.99 9.09 -4.20
CA ASN A 223 10.97 10.11 -4.50
C ASN A 223 11.41 10.09 -5.97
N ASP A 224 11.50 8.90 -6.54
CA ASP A 224 11.98 8.74 -7.92
C ASP A 224 10.91 9.05 -8.99
N VAL A 225 9.61 8.96 -8.67
CA VAL A 225 8.55 9.02 -9.68
C VAL A 225 7.61 10.21 -9.54
N VAL A 226 7.53 10.87 -8.36
CA VAL A 226 6.61 12.00 -8.16
C VAL A 226 7.30 13.35 -8.19
N ASN A 227 6.58 14.38 -8.60
CA ASN A 227 7.05 15.76 -8.60
C ASN A 227 6.16 16.70 -7.77
N ILE A 228 5.05 16.19 -7.26
CA ILE A 228 4.10 16.89 -6.41
C ILE A 228 3.62 15.93 -5.33
N ILE A 229 3.58 16.41 -4.09
CA ILE A 229 3.00 15.69 -2.96
C ILE A 229 1.71 16.39 -2.54
N TYR A 230 0.64 15.61 -2.41
CA TYR A 230 -0.54 16.00 -1.65
C TYR A 230 -0.55 15.24 -0.33
N HIS A 231 -0.42 15.99 0.76
CA HIS A 231 -0.43 15.45 2.12
C HIS A 231 -1.82 15.52 2.71
N MET A 232 -2.33 14.37 3.08
CA MET A 232 -3.64 14.20 3.71
C MET A 232 -3.46 14.03 5.21
N GLU A 233 -3.93 15.02 5.96
CA GLU A 233 -3.84 15.04 7.42
C GLU A 233 -4.98 15.85 8.01
N ASN A 234 -5.57 15.34 9.10
CA ASN A 234 -6.62 16.07 9.86
C ASN A 234 -7.76 16.60 8.97
N GLN A 235 -8.30 15.75 8.09
CA GLN A 235 -9.41 16.07 7.18
C GLN A 235 -9.07 17.15 6.13
N ARG A 236 -7.79 17.50 5.97
CA ARG A 236 -7.28 18.49 5.00
C ARG A 236 -6.38 17.83 3.97
N LEU A 237 -6.17 18.52 2.88
CA LEU A 237 -5.31 18.08 1.79
C LEU A 237 -4.43 19.26 1.36
N ASP A 238 -3.15 19.18 1.70
CA ASP A 238 -2.18 20.23 1.44
C ASP A 238 -1.27 19.84 0.28
N ARG A 239 -1.04 20.76 -0.66
CA ARG A 239 -0.19 20.56 -1.83
C ARG A 239 1.23 21.08 -1.58
N TYR A 240 2.22 20.24 -1.89
CA TYR A 240 3.64 20.55 -1.86
C TYR A 240 4.27 20.25 -3.22
N VAL A 241 5.16 21.13 -3.69
CA VAL A 241 5.88 20.95 -4.95
C VAL A 241 7.26 20.38 -4.65
N GLY A 242 7.57 19.26 -5.26
CA GLY A 242 8.79 18.49 -5.10
C GLY A 242 8.51 17.01 -4.81
N ASP A 243 9.57 16.28 -4.52
CA ASP A 243 9.57 14.90 -4.08
C ASP A 243 9.18 14.77 -2.59
N TYR A 244 9.21 13.55 -2.08
CA TYR A 244 8.84 13.27 -0.69
C TYR A 244 9.84 13.86 0.32
N ASP A 245 11.13 13.85 0.03
CA ASP A 245 12.15 14.37 0.96
C ASP A 245 12.01 15.89 1.12
N LYS A 246 11.80 16.60 0.02
CA LYS A 246 11.53 18.04 0.05
C LYS A 246 10.20 18.37 0.75
N PHE A 247 9.18 17.53 0.56
CA PHE A 247 7.93 17.66 1.32
C PHE A 247 8.20 17.54 2.82
N GLN A 248 8.96 16.54 3.27
CA GLN A 248 9.29 16.33 4.68
C GLN A 248 10.00 17.55 5.28
N GLU A 249 11.02 18.09 4.62
CA GLU A 249 11.71 19.29 5.08
C GLU A 249 10.75 20.47 5.30
N VAL A 250 9.90 20.74 4.31
CA VAL A 250 8.93 21.85 4.38
C VAL A 250 7.86 21.60 5.44
N TYR A 251 7.40 20.35 5.56
CA TYR A 251 6.40 19.96 6.54
C TYR A 251 6.90 20.12 7.97
N GLU A 252 8.11 19.65 8.28
CA GLU A 252 8.72 19.81 9.62
C GLU A 252 8.90 21.27 10.00
N VAL A 253 9.34 22.12 9.06
CA VAL A 253 9.45 23.57 9.30
C VAL A 253 8.08 24.18 9.59
N LYS A 254 7.05 23.87 8.81
CA LYS A 254 5.69 24.36 9.04
C LYS A 254 5.13 23.88 10.38
N LYS A 255 5.32 22.59 10.71
CA LYS A 255 4.89 22.01 11.98
C LYS A 255 5.54 22.71 13.17
N SER A 256 6.86 22.90 13.13
CA SER A 256 7.62 23.61 14.16
C SER A 256 7.15 25.07 14.33
N GLN A 257 6.87 25.78 13.23
CA GLN A 257 6.34 27.15 13.27
C GLN A 257 4.93 27.18 13.88
N LEU A 258 4.07 26.24 13.53
CA LEU A 258 2.71 26.14 14.08
C LEU A 258 2.74 25.85 15.58
N GLU A 259 3.59 24.94 16.03
CA GLU A 259 3.78 24.62 17.45
C GLU A 259 4.29 25.84 18.25
N ALA A 260 5.27 26.57 17.68
CA ALA A 260 5.78 27.79 18.30
C ALA A 260 4.70 28.89 18.39
N ALA A 261 3.90 29.07 17.34
CA ALA A 261 2.77 30.00 17.33
C ALA A 261 1.69 29.59 18.36
N TYR A 262 1.36 28.30 18.45
CA TYR A 262 0.44 27.76 19.45
C TYR A 262 0.93 28.04 20.87
N ARG A 263 2.18 27.69 21.20
CA ARG A 263 2.78 27.94 22.53
C ARG A 263 2.69 29.42 22.90
N LYS A 264 3.04 30.31 21.97
CA LYS A 264 2.97 31.76 22.17
C LYS A 264 1.52 32.21 22.42
N GLN A 265 0.56 31.71 21.63
CA GLN A 265 -0.86 32.05 21.79
C GLN A 265 -1.42 31.52 23.13
N GLN A 266 -1.07 30.28 23.52
CA GLN A 266 -1.51 29.70 24.81
C GLN A 266 -0.97 30.51 25.98
N GLN A 267 0.27 31.00 25.91
CA GLN A 267 0.82 31.89 26.92
C GLN A 267 0.04 33.20 26.98
N GLU A 268 -0.25 33.83 25.84
CA GLU A 268 -1.05 35.07 25.78
C GLU A 268 -2.47 34.84 26.34
N ILE A 269 -3.10 33.73 25.99
CA ILE A 269 -4.42 33.35 26.52
C ILE A 269 -4.37 33.19 28.04
N SER A 270 -3.34 32.52 28.57
CA SER A 270 -3.13 32.34 30.01
C SER A 270 -2.96 33.69 30.73
N GLU A 271 -2.10 34.56 30.22
CA GLU A 271 -1.87 35.91 30.77
C GLU A 271 -3.16 36.76 30.77
N LEU A 272 -3.91 36.71 29.66
CA LEU A 272 -5.18 37.43 29.57
C LEU A 272 -6.23 36.88 30.53
N LYS A 273 -6.35 35.55 30.67
CA LYS A 273 -7.26 34.88 31.62
C LYS A 273 -6.92 35.28 33.07
N ASP A 274 -5.64 35.21 33.42
CA ASP A 274 -5.13 35.58 34.76
C ASP A 274 -5.42 37.06 35.08
N PHE A 275 -5.18 37.94 34.11
CA PHE A 275 -5.49 39.35 34.29
C PHE A 275 -6.99 39.59 34.52
N VAL A 276 -7.85 38.98 33.72
CA VAL A 276 -9.30 39.07 33.84
C VAL A 276 -9.75 38.53 35.19
N ALA A 277 -9.26 37.36 35.63
CA ALA A 277 -9.61 36.74 36.91
C ALA A 277 -9.26 37.68 38.09
N ARG A 278 -8.08 38.28 38.09
CA ARG A 278 -7.61 39.17 39.19
C ARG A 278 -8.31 40.55 39.22
N ASN A 279 -8.80 41.03 38.08
CA ASN A 279 -9.27 42.42 37.95
C ASN A 279 -10.78 42.56 37.69
N LYS A 280 -11.52 41.51 37.39
CA LYS A 280 -12.97 41.53 37.07
C LYS A 280 -13.82 42.04 38.23
N ALA A 281 -13.42 41.76 39.49
CA ALA A 281 -14.15 42.15 40.68
C ALA A 281 -13.82 43.57 41.18
N ARG A 282 -12.74 44.20 40.69
CA ARG A 282 -12.29 45.52 41.15
C ARG A 282 -12.90 46.63 40.29
N VAL A 283 -13.61 47.60 40.92
CA VAL A 283 -14.32 48.70 40.24
C VAL A 283 -13.38 49.49 39.32
N ALA A 284 -12.16 49.84 39.80
CA ALA A 284 -11.17 50.63 39.06
C ALA A 284 -10.60 49.95 37.80
N THR A 285 -10.54 48.60 37.77
CA THR A 285 -9.91 47.84 36.66
C THR A 285 -10.91 47.01 35.85
N ARG A 286 -12.20 47.06 36.21
CA ARG A 286 -13.27 46.27 35.57
C ARG A 286 -13.37 46.52 34.07
N ASN A 287 -13.30 47.77 33.62
CA ASN A 287 -13.39 48.11 32.19
C ASN A 287 -12.20 47.54 31.39
N MET A 288 -11.01 47.55 31.98
CA MET A 288 -9.82 46.95 31.36
C MET A 288 -9.94 45.41 31.31
N ALA A 289 -10.44 44.78 32.36
CA ALA A 289 -10.71 43.34 32.38
C ALA A 289 -11.76 42.94 31.34
N MET A 290 -12.85 43.73 31.20
CA MET A 290 -13.86 43.53 30.17
C MET A 290 -13.30 43.68 28.74
N SER A 291 -12.43 44.65 28.51
CA SER A 291 -11.76 44.81 27.19
C SER A 291 -10.89 43.59 26.85
N ARG A 292 -10.12 43.08 27.82
CA ARG A 292 -9.29 41.89 27.62
C ARG A 292 -10.13 40.61 27.48
N GLN A 293 -11.24 40.50 28.18
CA GLN A 293 -12.21 39.42 27.96
C GLN A 293 -12.76 39.43 26.54
N LYS A 294 -13.16 40.60 26.01
CA LYS A 294 -13.59 40.71 24.60
C LYS A 294 -12.51 40.36 23.61
N LYS A 295 -11.21 40.59 23.93
CA LYS A 295 -10.10 40.15 23.10
C LYS A 295 -9.99 38.62 23.10
N LEU A 296 -10.13 37.99 24.27
CA LEU A 296 -10.16 36.52 24.40
C LEU A 296 -11.32 35.90 23.61
N ASP A 297 -12.52 36.47 23.73
CA ASP A 297 -13.75 35.97 23.09
C ASP A 297 -13.70 36.10 21.55
N LYS A 298 -12.84 36.99 21.02
CA LYS A 298 -12.65 37.23 19.58
C LYS A 298 -11.38 36.56 19.01
N MET A 299 -10.61 35.93 19.86
CA MET A 299 -9.33 35.31 19.42
C MET A 299 -9.64 33.97 18.77
N ASP A 300 -9.22 33.84 17.50
CA ASP A 300 -9.21 32.56 16.81
C ASP A 300 -8.14 31.68 17.46
N VAL A 301 -8.57 30.65 18.17
CA VAL A 301 -7.68 29.73 18.87
C VAL A 301 -7.05 28.78 17.86
N ILE A 302 -5.72 28.75 17.83
CA ILE A 302 -4.98 27.77 17.05
C ILE A 302 -5.22 26.40 17.69
N GLU A 303 -5.80 25.49 16.94
CA GLU A 303 -5.95 24.11 17.34
C GLU A 303 -4.78 23.32 16.76
N LEU A 304 -3.96 22.74 17.62
CA LEU A 304 -3.02 21.72 17.18
C LEU A 304 -3.80 20.45 16.84
N ALA A 305 -3.47 19.86 15.73
CA ALA A 305 -3.94 18.53 15.41
C ALA A 305 -3.65 17.58 16.57
N VAL A 306 -4.63 16.76 16.93
CA VAL A 306 -4.42 15.70 17.92
C VAL A 306 -3.37 14.76 17.35
N GLU A 307 -2.16 14.77 17.91
CA GLU A 307 -1.13 13.81 17.53
C GLU A 307 -1.69 12.40 17.73
N ARG A 308 -1.68 11.63 16.65
CA ARG A 308 -2.01 10.22 16.77
C ARG A 308 -0.94 9.54 17.61
N PRO A 309 -1.31 8.65 18.52
CA PRO A 309 -0.32 7.89 19.27
C PRO A 309 0.56 7.14 18.24
N LYS A 310 1.86 7.43 18.26
CA LYS A 310 2.82 6.64 17.47
C LYS A 310 2.79 5.20 18.00
N PRO A 311 2.86 4.20 17.13
CA PRO A 311 2.93 2.83 17.58
C PRO A 311 4.21 2.60 18.39
N GLU A 312 4.11 1.77 19.44
CA GLU A 312 5.23 1.32 20.26
C GLU A 312 5.28 -0.21 20.21
N PHE A 313 6.33 -0.76 19.61
CA PHE A 313 6.51 -2.20 19.50
C PHE A 313 7.64 -2.67 20.42
N ASN A 314 7.30 -3.52 21.37
CA ASN A 314 8.27 -4.10 22.31
C ASN A 314 8.06 -5.61 22.40
N PHE A 315 8.90 -6.38 21.71
CA PHE A 315 8.83 -7.84 21.74
C PHE A 315 9.26 -8.40 23.10
N LYS A 316 8.44 -9.32 23.64
CA LYS A 316 8.75 -9.99 24.90
C LYS A 316 9.71 -11.16 24.62
N LEU A 317 10.89 -11.13 25.24
CA LEU A 317 11.85 -12.21 25.12
C LEU A 317 11.41 -13.40 25.99
N GLY A 318 11.31 -14.58 25.37
CA GLY A 318 11.03 -15.84 26.04
C GLY A 318 12.26 -16.49 26.66
N ARG A 319 12.16 -17.80 26.97
CA ARG A 319 13.27 -18.59 27.52
C ARG A 319 14.44 -18.66 26.53
N THR A 320 15.66 -18.83 27.06
CA THR A 320 16.84 -19.01 26.22
C THR A 320 16.73 -20.35 25.47
N PRO A 321 16.72 -20.35 24.11
CA PRO A 321 16.66 -21.59 23.33
C PRO A 321 17.99 -22.33 23.35
N GLY A 322 18.00 -23.56 22.83
CA GLY A 322 19.22 -24.33 22.58
C GLY A 322 20.21 -23.59 21.66
N ARG A 323 21.33 -24.22 21.31
CA ARG A 323 22.33 -23.62 20.41
C ARG A 323 21.79 -23.42 19.03
N TYR A 324 21.12 -24.43 18.49
CA TYR A 324 20.50 -24.40 17.16
C TYR A 324 19.01 -24.08 17.26
N ILE A 325 18.52 -23.25 16.36
CA ILE A 325 17.10 -22.97 16.17
C ILE A 325 16.49 -24.05 15.29
N PHE A 326 17.12 -24.34 14.17
CA PHE A 326 16.79 -25.47 13.32
C PHE A 326 18.00 -25.91 12.49
N GLU A 327 17.97 -27.16 12.06
CA GLU A 327 18.89 -27.74 11.08
C GLU A 327 18.08 -28.50 10.03
N THR A 328 18.49 -28.42 8.77
CA THR A 328 17.85 -29.16 7.68
C THR A 328 18.82 -30.17 7.09
N LYS A 329 18.30 -31.36 6.75
CA LYS A 329 19.06 -32.43 6.10
C LYS A 329 18.39 -32.78 4.78
N ASP A 330 19.03 -32.41 3.69
CA ASP A 330 18.55 -32.61 2.31
C ASP A 330 17.10 -32.19 2.11
N LEU A 331 16.70 -31.08 2.75
CA LEU A 331 15.33 -30.58 2.73
C LEU A 331 14.94 -30.14 1.32
N VAL A 332 13.90 -30.71 0.78
CA VAL A 332 13.26 -30.30 -0.49
C VAL A 332 11.89 -29.73 -0.18
N ILE A 333 11.72 -28.44 -0.46
CA ILE A 333 10.46 -27.73 -0.26
C ILE A 333 9.64 -27.70 -1.56
N GLY A 334 8.33 -27.68 -1.43
CA GLY A 334 7.40 -27.62 -2.57
C GLY A 334 5.99 -28.03 -2.15
N TYR A 335 5.09 -28.03 -3.12
CA TYR A 335 3.74 -28.55 -2.97
C TYR A 335 3.63 -29.87 -3.78
N ASP A 336 3.23 -29.79 -5.04
CA ASP A 336 3.19 -30.94 -5.95
C ASP A 336 4.56 -31.14 -6.67
N GLU A 337 5.26 -30.03 -6.89
CA GLU A 337 6.58 -30.01 -7.54
C GLU A 337 7.65 -29.41 -6.61
N PRO A 338 8.92 -29.86 -6.72
CA PRO A 338 10.00 -29.33 -5.93
C PRO A 338 10.36 -27.89 -6.34
N LEU A 339 10.32 -26.97 -5.37
CA LEU A 339 10.72 -25.57 -5.54
C LEU A 339 12.19 -25.32 -5.20
N SER A 340 12.85 -26.26 -4.53
CA SER A 340 14.26 -26.14 -4.16
C SER A 340 15.06 -27.39 -4.49
N LYS A 341 16.37 -27.20 -4.68
CA LYS A 341 17.37 -28.27 -4.55
C LYS A 341 17.40 -28.75 -3.09
N PRO A 342 18.02 -29.92 -2.80
CA PRO A 342 18.21 -30.36 -1.41
C PRO A 342 18.97 -29.30 -0.61
N LEU A 343 18.35 -28.82 0.50
CA LEU A 343 18.88 -27.77 1.36
C LEU A 343 19.47 -28.36 2.63
N ASN A 344 20.71 -27.98 2.91
CA ASN A 344 21.41 -28.26 4.16
C ASN A 344 21.79 -26.93 4.81
N ILE A 345 20.84 -26.33 5.52
CA ILE A 345 20.97 -25.03 6.18
C ILE A 345 20.72 -25.17 7.67
N SER A 346 21.36 -24.35 8.46
CA SER A 346 21.15 -24.28 9.90
C SER A 346 21.12 -22.84 10.39
N MET A 347 20.34 -22.60 11.42
CA MET A 347 20.24 -21.30 12.09
C MET A 347 20.63 -21.46 13.55
N GLU A 348 21.63 -20.71 13.99
CA GLU A 348 22.04 -20.69 15.40
C GLU A 348 21.28 -19.60 16.18
N ARG A 349 21.27 -19.77 17.50
CA ARG A 349 20.70 -18.80 18.43
C ARG A 349 21.36 -17.42 18.28
N GLY A 350 20.54 -16.38 18.24
CA GLY A 350 20.97 -14.98 18.12
C GLY A 350 21.25 -14.54 16.69
N HIS A 351 21.16 -15.45 15.70
CA HIS A 351 21.24 -15.03 14.30
C HIS A 351 19.98 -14.30 13.88
N LYS A 352 20.19 -13.24 13.12
CA LYS A 352 19.15 -12.48 12.44
C LYS A 352 19.41 -12.56 10.93
N ILE A 353 18.53 -13.24 10.22
CA ILE A 353 18.74 -13.63 8.82
C ILE A 353 17.61 -13.05 7.96
N ALA A 354 17.96 -12.43 6.83
CA ALA A 354 17.00 -12.06 5.82
C ALA A 354 16.97 -13.11 4.69
N LEU A 355 15.77 -13.55 4.31
CA LEU A 355 15.52 -14.35 3.12
C LEU A 355 15.14 -13.43 1.97
N VAL A 356 15.95 -13.40 0.92
CA VAL A 356 15.75 -12.57 -0.27
C VAL A 356 15.60 -13.43 -1.53
N GLY A 357 15.01 -12.85 -2.57
CA GLY A 357 14.79 -13.50 -3.86
C GLY A 357 13.45 -13.14 -4.48
N ALA A 358 13.23 -13.50 -5.74
CA ALA A 358 12.02 -13.21 -6.49
C ALA A 358 10.75 -13.78 -5.82
N ASN A 359 9.60 -13.27 -6.21
CA ASN A 359 8.32 -13.79 -5.74
C ASN A 359 8.06 -15.19 -6.35
N GLY A 360 7.43 -16.07 -5.55
CA GLY A 360 7.13 -17.44 -5.99
C GLY A 360 8.30 -18.42 -5.95
N ILE A 361 9.50 -17.99 -5.50
CA ILE A 361 10.70 -18.84 -5.41
C ILE A 361 10.67 -19.85 -4.26
N GLY A 362 9.70 -19.71 -3.34
CA GLY A 362 9.53 -20.65 -2.23
C GLY A 362 9.94 -20.09 -0.85
N LYS A 363 10.12 -18.77 -0.67
CA LYS A 363 10.48 -18.16 0.62
C LYS A 363 9.49 -18.50 1.74
N THR A 364 8.21 -18.19 1.53
CA THR A 364 7.10 -18.52 2.44
C THR A 364 6.96 -20.03 2.64
N THR A 365 7.18 -20.82 1.56
CA THR A 365 7.13 -22.28 1.62
C THR A 365 8.22 -22.83 2.53
N LEU A 366 9.44 -22.25 2.48
CA LEU A 366 10.53 -22.61 3.38
C LEU A 366 10.17 -22.35 4.84
N LEU A 367 9.63 -21.15 5.17
CA LEU A 367 9.18 -20.83 6.52
C LEU A 367 8.11 -21.82 7.01
N LYS A 368 7.12 -22.12 6.17
CA LYS A 368 6.04 -23.04 6.49
C LYS A 368 6.54 -24.48 6.64
N SER A 369 7.52 -24.90 5.85
CA SER A 369 8.15 -26.23 5.99
C SER A 369 8.98 -26.33 7.28
N ILE A 370 9.73 -25.28 7.66
CA ILE A 370 10.46 -25.21 8.94
C ILE A 370 9.48 -25.31 10.11
N LEU A 371 8.34 -24.64 10.03
CA LEU A 371 7.27 -24.69 11.05
C LEU A 371 6.49 -26.03 11.07
N GLY A 372 6.69 -26.91 10.09
CA GLY A 372 5.92 -28.13 9.92
C GLY A 372 4.46 -27.90 9.51
N LEU A 373 4.13 -26.69 9.03
CA LEU A 373 2.79 -26.35 8.50
C LEU A 373 2.52 -26.96 7.12
N ILE A 374 3.59 -27.21 6.37
CA ILE A 374 3.56 -27.87 5.06
C ILE A 374 4.55 -29.02 5.10
N PRO A 375 4.17 -30.24 4.65
CA PRO A 375 5.10 -31.36 4.58
C PRO A 375 6.18 -31.07 3.54
N SER A 376 7.43 -31.43 3.85
CA SER A 376 8.52 -31.39 2.88
C SER A 376 8.37 -32.53 1.86
N LEU A 377 8.79 -32.28 0.62
CA LEU A 377 8.83 -33.31 -0.44
C LEU A 377 9.99 -34.29 -0.25
N GLY A 378 11.03 -33.90 0.47
CA GLY A 378 12.19 -34.73 0.78
C GLY A 378 13.00 -34.15 1.93
N GLY A 379 13.85 -34.96 2.52
CA GLY A 379 14.68 -34.58 3.66
C GLY A 379 13.91 -34.37 4.96
N SER A 380 14.56 -33.69 5.92
CA SER A 380 13.96 -33.44 7.24
C SER A 380 14.39 -32.09 7.81
N VAL A 381 13.58 -31.58 8.72
CA VAL A 381 13.87 -30.41 9.55
C VAL A 381 13.94 -30.85 11.00
N GLU A 382 15.05 -30.56 11.66
CA GLU A 382 15.22 -30.79 13.09
C GLU A 382 15.14 -29.44 13.80
N LEU A 383 14.12 -29.27 14.66
CA LEU A 383 13.96 -28.07 15.48
C LEU A 383 14.78 -28.18 16.75
N GLY A 384 15.36 -27.09 17.19
CA GLY A 384 16.09 -26.99 18.44
C GLY A 384 15.20 -27.13 19.68
N GLU A 385 15.84 -27.17 20.85
CA GLU A 385 15.16 -27.27 22.15
C GLU A 385 14.69 -25.91 22.67
N ASN A 386 13.59 -25.92 23.43
CA ASN A 386 13.01 -24.76 24.12
C ASN A 386 12.68 -23.58 23.18
N LEU A 387 12.19 -23.87 21.98
CA LEU A 387 11.78 -22.85 21.03
C LEU A 387 10.40 -22.26 21.39
N GLU A 388 10.33 -20.96 21.49
CA GLU A 388 9.12 -20.17 21.61
C GLU A 388 9.00 -19.31 20.34
N ILE A 389 8.34 -19.86 19.32
CA ILE A 389 8.30 -19.27 17.97
C ILE A 389 7.13 -18.30 17.87
N GLY A 390 7.44 -17.08 17.43
CA GLY A 390 6.47 -16.11 16.92
C GLY A 390 6.46 -16.11 15.40
N TYR A 391 5.33 -16.39 14.79
CA TYR A 391 5.18 -16.36 13.34
C TYR A 391 4.23 -15.25 12.90
N PHE A 392 4.70 -14.42 12.00
CA PHE A 392 3.90 -13.39 11.31
C PHE A 392 3.66 -13.84 9.87
N GLU A 393 2.42 -14.22 9.57
CA GLU A 393 2.02 -14.68 8.25
C GLU A 393 1.62 -13.50 7.34
N GLN A 394 1.98 -13.58 6.07
CA GLN A 394 1.70 -12.53 5.06
C GLN A 394 0.19 -12.24 4.92
N GLU A 395 -0.63 -13.28 4.75
CA GLU A 395 -2.08 -13.17 4.60
C GLU A 395 -2.80 -14.24 5.43
N ILE A 396 -3.87 -13.84 6.12
CA ILE A 396 -4.78 -14.78 6.77
C ILE A 396 -5.89 -15.12 5.76
N LYS A 397 -6.02 -16.38 5.42
CA LYS A 397 -7.11 -16.88 4.57
C LYS A 397 -8.43 -16.85 5.34
N GLY A 398 -9.43 -16.14 4.82
CA GLY A 398 -10.79 -16.09 5.34
C GLY A 398 -11.18 -14.75 5.99
N GLU A 399 -12.49 -14.54 6.15
CA GLU A 399 -13.03 -13.36 6.84
C GLU A 399 -12.96 -13.57 8.36
N ASN A 400 -12.08 -12.80 9.02
CA ASN A 400 -12.07 -12.76 10.48
C ASN A 400 -13.19 -11.84 11.00
N ARG A 401 -14.24 -12.42 11.54
CA ARG A 401 -15.41 -11.71 12.08
C ARG A 401 -15.32 -11.40 13.57
N ASN A 402 -14.18 -11.65 14.21
CA ASN A 402 -13.94 -11.24 15.58
C ASN A 402 -13.79 -9.72 15.66
N THR A 403 -14.16 -9.13 16.79
CA THR A 403 -13.70 -7.78 17.13
C THR A 403 -12.22 -7.82 17.47
N CYS A 404 -11.49 -6.70 17.31
CA CYS A 404 -10.07 -6.64 17.67
C CYS A 404 -9.83 -7.03 19.14
N ILE A 405 -10.76 -6.68 20.02
CA ILE A 405 -10.70 -7.05 21.43
C ILE A 405 -10.76 -8.57 21.60
N ASN A 406 -11.76 -9.21 20.99
CA ASN A 406 -11.92 -10.66 21.10
C ASN A 406 -10.74 -11.40 20.48
N GLU A 407 -10.21 -10.89 19.36
CA GLU A 407 -9.06 -11.45 18.67
C GLU A 407 -7.80 -11.51 19.54
N ILE A 408 -7.59 -10.51 20.40
CA ILE A 408 -6.49 -10.51 21.37
C ILE A 408 -6.86 -11.37 22.59
N TRP A 409 -8.10 -11.33 23.06
CA TRP A 409 -8.53 -12.09 24.22
C TRP A 409 -8.49 -13.60 24.03
N GLU A 410 -8.82 -14.09 22.83
CA GLU A 410 -8.71 -15.52 22.51
C GLU A 410 -7.28 -16.04 22.71
N GLU A 411 -6.27 -15.23 22.38
CA GLU A 411 -4.86 -15.62 22.53
C GLU A 411 -4.32 -15.34 23.94
N PHE A 412 -4.84 -14.29 24.60
CA PHE A 412 -4.41 -13.88 25.96
C PHE A 412 -5.60 -13.80 26.92
N PRO A 413 -6.21 -14.96 27.33
CA PRO A 413 -7.38 -14.97 28.19
C PRO A 413 -7.15 -14.39 29.59
N SER A 414 -5.89 -14.30 30.01
CA SER A 414 -5.50 -13.72 31.31
C SER A 414 -5.51 -12.19 31.34
N PHE A 415 -5.57 -11.53 30.17
CA PHE A 415 -5.57 -10.07 30.11
C PHE A 415 -6.93 -9.52 30.53
N SER A 416 -6.89 -8.46 31.34
CA SER A 416 -8.08 -7.64 31.60
C SER A 416 -8.50 -6.85 30.36
N GLN A 417 -9.72 -6.37 30.31
CA GLN A 417 -10.20 -5.54 29.19
C GLN A 417 -9.35 -4.28 29.01
N TYR A 418 -8.86 -3.70 30.09
CA TYR A 418 -7.95 -2.56 30.04
C TYR A 418 -6.61 -2.90 29.38
N GLU A 419 -6.03 -4.05 29.73
CA GLU A 419 -4.74 -4.51 29.15
C GLU A 419 -4.88 -4.79 27.66
N VAL A 420 -5.98 -5.43 27.20
CA VAL A 420 -6.26 -5.66 25.79
C VAL A 420 -6.37 -4.33 25.03
N ARG A 421 -7.16 -3.39 25.55
CA ARG A 421 -7.31 -2.06 24.91
C ARG A 421 -5.99 -1.30 24.90
N SER A 422 -5.23 -1.35 25.98
CA SER A 422 -3.92 -0.71 26.07
C SER A 422 -2.90 -1.32 25.09
N ALA A 423 -2.89 -2.64 24.92
CA ALA A 423 -2.01 -3.32 23.97
C ALA A 423 -2.33 -2.92 22.52
N LEU A 424 -3.61 -2.90 22.16
CA LEU A 424 -4.06 -2.46 20.82
C LEU A 424 -3.76 -0.98 20.57
N ALA A 425 -3.98 -0.11 21.56
CA ALA A 425 -3.68 1.32 21.47
C ALA A 425 -2.17 1.58 21.30
N LYS A 426 -1.30 0.83 22.00
CA LYS A 426 0.16 0.88 21.83
C LYS A 426 0.59 0.48 20.41
N CYS A 427 -0.17 -0.35 19.73
CA CYS A 427 0.07 -0.67 18.32
C CYS A 427 -0.44 0.42 17.34
N GLY A 428 -0.88 1.58 17.86
CA GLY A 428 -1.35 2.70 17.03
C GLY A 428 -2.79 2.54 16.54
N LEU A 429 -3.60 1.69 17.17
CA LEU A 429 -5.03 1.55 16.86
C LEU A 429 -5.85 2.53 17.70
N THR A 430 -6.75 3.25 17.06
CA THR A 430 -7.69 4.15 17.75
C THR A 430 -8.78 3.36 18.46
N THR A 431 -9.46 3.99 19.43
CA THR A 431 -10.57 3.36 20.19
C THR A 431 -11.63 2.77 19.25
N LYS A 432 -11.94 3.45 18.13
CA LYS A 432 -12.90 2.99 17.14
C LYS A 432 -12.43 1.72 16.43
N HIS A 433 -11.15 1.65 16.03
CA HIS A 433 -10.57 0.45 15.43
C HIS A 433 -10.57 -0.72 16.40
N ILE A 434 -10.29 -0.46 17.68
CA ILE A 434 -10.28 -1.48 18.73
C ILE A 434 -11.64 -2.15 18.90
N GLU A 435 -12.72 -1.41 18.72
CA GLU A 435 -14.12 -1.90 18.84
C GLU A 435 -14.65 -2.51 17.53
N SER A 436 -13.98 -2.28 16.41
CA SER A 436 -14.40 -2.77 15.10
C SER A 436 -14.10 -4.25 14.90
N LEU A 437 -14.79 -4.87 13.92
CA LEU A 437 -14.46 -6.21 13.44
C LEU A 437 -13.15 -6.16 12.65
N VAL A 438 -12.32 -7.19 12.79
CA VAL A 438 -11.03 -7.28 12.08
C VAL A 438 -11.21 -7.22 10.57
N CYS A 439 -12.23 -7.87 10.00
CA CYS A 439 -12.50 -7.84 8.57
C CYS A 439 -12.88 -6.47 7.99
N VAL A 440 -13.28 -5.50 8.83
CA VAL A 440 -13.66 -4.14 8.39
C VAL A 440 -12.47 -3.19 8.40
N LEU A 441 -11.37 -3.59 9.05
CA LEU A 441 -10.16 -2.80 9.13
C LEU A 441 -9.41 -2.78 7.78
N SER A 442 -8.67 -1.70 7.53
CA SER A 442 -7.71 -1.64 6.43
C SER A 442 -6.60 -2.69 6.61
N GLY A 443 -5.92 -3.06 5.52
CA GLY A 443 -4.82 -4.02 5.57
C GLY A 443 -3.74 -3.64 6.59
N GLY A 444 -3.40 -2.35 6.71
CA GLY A 444 -2.43 -1.85 7.69
C GLY A 444 -2.91 -1.95 9.14
N GLU A 445 -4.19 -1.70 9.39
CA GLU A 445 -4.78 -1.86 10.71
C GLU A 445 -4.86 -3.34 11.11
N GLN A 446 -5.19 -4.23 10.16
CA GLN A 446 -5.15 -5.68 10.38
C GLN A 446 -3.72 -6.16 10.69
N ALA A 447 -2.71 -5.63 9.99
CA ALA A 447 -1.31 -5.93 10.28
C ALA A 447 -0.92 -5.51 11.70
N LYS A 448 -1.37 -4.31 12.16
CA LYS A 448 -1.17 -3.84 13.53
C LYS A 448 -1.82 -4.74 14.58
N VAL A 449 -3.01 -5.31 14.33
CA VAL A 449 -3.65 -6.30 15.23
C VAL A 449 -2.80 -7.57 15.30
N ARG A 450 -2.29 -8.07 14.17
CA ARG A 450 -1.41 -9.25 14.13
C ARG A 450 -0.08 -9.00 14.86
N LEU A 451 0.53 -7.82 14.67
CA LEU A 451 1.72 -7.42 15.42
C LEU A 451 1.44 -7.34 16.91
N CYS A 452 0.26 -6.84 17.31
CA CYS A 452 -0.14 -6.81 18.72
C CYS A 452 -0.13 -8.20 19.38
N LYS A 453 -0.61 -9.23 18.66
CA LYS A 453 -0.51 -10.62 19.13
C LYS A 453 0.95 -11.03 19.31
N LEU A 454 1.75 -10.81 18.28
CA LEU A 454 3.15 -11.23 18.28
C LEU A 454 3.98 -10.55 19.38
N ILE A 455 3.78 -9.26 19.59
CA ILE A 455 4.49 -8.45 20.59
C ILE A 455 4.16 -8.90 22.03
N ASN A 456 2.90 -9.29 22.27
CA ASN A 456 2.46 -9.72 23.59
C ASN A 456 2.79 -11.18 23.90
N LYS A 457 3.15 -11.98 22.92
CA LYS A 457 3.62 -13.35 23.08
C LYS A 457 5.09 -13.36 23.50
N SER A 458 5.45 -14.21 24.48
CA SER A 458 6.87 -14.46 24.78
C SER A 458 7.46 -15.29 23.65
N THR A 459 8.53 -14.79 23.04
CA THR A 459 9.17 -15.45 21.90
C THR A 459 10.69 -15.40 22.03
N ASN A 460 11.38 -16.41 21.52
CA ASN A 460 12.83 -16.41 21.39
C ASN A 460 13.28 -16.54 19.93
N VAL A 461 12.33 -16.82 19.02
CA VAL A 461 12.51 -16.84 17.57
C VAL A 461 11.35 -16.12 16.92
N LEU A 462 11.64 -15.19 16.04
CA LEU A 462 10.65 -14.53 15.18
C LEU A 462 10.84 -14.99 13.73
N LEU A 463 9.77 -15.51 13.14
CA LEU A 463 9.66 -15.83 11.73
C LEU A 463 8.68 -14.82 11.12
N LEU A 464 9.18 -13.93 10.27
CA LEU A 464 8.41 -12.80 9.76
C LEU A 464 8.31 -12.88 8.23
N ASP A 465 7.10 -13.01 7.71
CA ASP A 465 6.83 -13.08 6.28
C ASP A 465 6.26 -11.76 5.79
N GLU A 466 7.09 -10.94 5.16
CA GLU A 466 6.80 -9.60 4.63
C GLU A 466 6.05 -8.69 5.64
N PRO A 467 6.60 -8.46 6.82
CA PRO A 467 5.89 -7.74 7.89
C PRO A 467 5.72 -6.25 7.61
N THR A 468 6.42 -5.71 6.61
CA THR A 468 6.35 -4.29 6.21
C THR A 468 5.16 -3.99 5.31
N ASN A 469 4.56 -5.01 4.68
CA ASN A 469 3.44 -4.82 3.77
C ASN A 469 2.25 -4.17 4.48
N HIS A 470 1.67 -3.16 3.83
CA HIS A 470 0.54 -2.37 4.32
C HIS A 470 0.81 -1.51 5.57
N LEU A 471 2.02 -1.52 6.16
CA LEU A 471 2.34 -0.64 7.27
C LEU A 471 2.62 0.78 6.76
N ASP A 472 2.13 1.77 7.50
CA ASP A 472 2.52 3.17 7.31
C ASP A 472 3.97 3.41 7.76
N VAL A 473 4.54 4.53 7.37
CA VAL A 473 5.96 4.87 7.62
C VAL A 473 6.29 4.82 9.10
N ASP A 474 5.46 5.43 9.96
CA ASP A 474 5.68 5.43 11.41
C ASP A 474 5.70 4.01 12.00
N ALA A 475 4.83 3.11 11.52
CA ALA A 475 4.80 1.72 11.98
C ALA A 475 5.98 0.90 11.43
N LYS A 476 6.44 1.17 10.19
CA LYS A 476 7.65 0.54 9.63
C LYS A 476 8.89 0.91 10.43
N ASP A 477 9.08 2.20 10.73
CA ASP A 477 10.23 2.71 11.49
C ASP A 477 10.24 2.13 12.90
N GLU A 478 9.09 2.08 13.54
CA GLU A 478 8.98 1.51 14.89
C GLU A 478 9.20 -0.01 14.89
N LEU A 479 8.71 -0.74 13.86
CA LEU A 479 8.99 -2.16 13.69
C LEU A 479 10.49 -2.40 13.48
N LYS A 480 11.14 -1.60 12.65
CA LYS A 480 12.60 -1.64 12.42
C LYS A 480 13.36 -1.48 13.73
N ARG A 481 13.03 -0.43 14.53
CA ARG A 481 13.62 -0.20 15.86
C ARG A 481 13.44 -1.41 16.78
N ALA A 482 12.20 -1.91 16.86
CA ALA A 482 11.88 -3.02 17.75
C ALA A 482 12.62 -4.31 17.37
N LEU A 483 12.79 -4.60 16.06
CA LEU A 483 13.55 -5.75 15.58
C LEU A 483 15.06 -5.59 15.78
N GLN A 484 15.59 -4.36 15.69
CA GLN A 484 16.99 -4.09 16.04
C GLN A 484 17.27 -4.39 17.52
N GLU A 485 16.39 -3.95 18.42
CA GLU A 485 16.53 -4.14 19.87
C GLU A 485 16.21 -5.57 20.32
N TYR A 486 15.48 -6.35 19.52
CA TYR A 486 15.14 -7.74 19.87
C TYR A 486 16.38 -8.62 19.95
N ARG A 487 16.55 -9.30 21.11
CA ARG A 487 17.72 -10.14 21.41
C ARG A 487 17.56 -11.61 21.03
N GLY A 488 16.41 -12.01 20.54
CA GLY A 488 16.16 -13.35 20.02
C GLY A 488 16.67 -13.51 18.59
N SER A 489 16.39 -14.67 18.03
CA SER A 489 16.72 -14.99 16.62
C SER A 489 15.61 -14.52 15.68
N ILE A 490 15.96 -14.05 14.49
CA ILE A 490 15.00 -13.55 13.51
C ILE A 490 15.27 -14.21 12.16
N LEU A 491 14.22 -14.73 11.53
CA LEU A 491 14.23 -15.10 10.11
C LEU A 491 13.17 -14.26 9.41
N LEU A 492 13.61 -13.34 8.57
CA LEU A 492 12.80 -12.28 7.97
C LEU A 492 12.74 -12.44 6.45
N ILE A 493 11.56 -12.55 5.88
CA ILE A 493 11.34 -12.31 4.45
C ILE A 493 11.01 -10.84 4.27
N CYS A 494 11.79 -10.13 3.47
CA CYS A 494 11.55 -8.73 3.15
C CYS A 494 12.18 -8.37 1.81
N HIS A 495 11.47 -7.56 1.02
CA HIS A 495 11.93 -7.06 -0.28
C HIS A 495 12.58 -5.68 -0.20
N GLU A 496 12.53 -5.01 0.97
CA GLU A 496 13.04 -3.66 1.19
C GLU A 496 14.45 -3.72 1.81
N PRO A 497 15.55 -3.53 1.04
CA PRO A 497 16.92 -3.58 1.60
C PRO A 497 17.14 -2.58 2.72
N GLU A 498 16.60 -1.36 2.60
CA GLU A 498 16.69 -0.29 3.60
C GLU A 498 16.06 -0.66 4.95
N PHE A 499 15.07 -1.57 4.92
CA PHE A 499 14.45 -2.06 6.15
C PHE A 499 15.34 -3.09 6.85
N TYR A 500 15.82 -4.13 6.12
CA TYR A 500 16.46 -5.26 6.78
C TYR A 500 17.98 -5.12 7.00
N GLN A 501 18.71 -4.30 6.19
CA GLN A 501 20.18 -4.21 6.26
C GLN A 501 20.71 -3.88 7.66
N ASP A 502 20.00 -3.00 8.39
CA ASP A 502 20.40 -2.60 9.76
C ASP A 502 19.91 -3.57 10.85
N ILE A 503 19.08 -4.56 10.51
CA ILE A 503 18.50 -5.53 11.45
C ILE A 503 19.28 -6.83 11.45
N VAL A 504 19.62 -7.33 10.23
CA VAL A 504 20.15 -8.68 10.05
C VAL A 504 21.67 -8.70 9.97
N ASN A 505 22.24 -9.82 10.39
CA ASN A 505 23.68 -10.07 10.29
C ASN A 505 24.03 -11.00 9.14
N GLU A 506 23.03 -11.63 8.50
CA GLU A 506 23.22 -12.55 7.38
C GLU A 506 22.08 -12.44 6.39
N VAL A 507 22.35 -12.62 5.10
CA VAL A 507 21.35 -12.61 4.02
C VAL A 507 21.43 -13.93 3.25
N TRP A 508 20.30 -14.63 3.18
CA TRP A 508 20.15 -15.85 2.42
C TRP A 508 19.42 -15.58 1.11
N ASP A 509 20.12 -15.77 0.01
CA ASP A 509 19.60 -15.59 -1.33
C ASP A 509 18.99 -16.91 -1.83
N CYS A 510 17.65 -16.97 -1.88
CA CYS A 510 16.91 -18.15 -2.30
C CYS A 510 17.07 -18.45 -3.80
N SER A 511 17.55 -17.52 -4.61
CA SER A 511 17.81 -17.75 -6.05
C SER A 511 18.86 -18.83 -6.26
N LYS A 512 19.80 -19.01 -5.33
CA LYS A 512 20.85 -20.03 -5.37
C LYS A 512 20.32 -21.45 -5.13
N TRP A 513 19.15 -21.58 -4.53
CA TRP A 513 18.57 -22.86 -4.08
C TRP A 513 17.40 -23.33 -4.95
N THR A 514 16.81 -22.44 -5.71
CA THR A 514 15.62 -22.76 -6.50
C THR A 514 15.92 -23.77 -7.62
N THR A 515 14.93 -24.57 -7.93
CA THR A 515 14.89 -25.40 -9.14
C THR A 515 14.23 -24.66 -10.31
N LYS A 516 13.56 -23.52 -10.03
CA LYS A 516 12.97 -22.69 -11.09
C LYS A 516 14.07 -21.99 -11.87
N ILE A 517 13.90 -21.93 -13.17
CA ILE A 517 14.72 -21.08 -14.06
C ILE A 517 14.16 -19.66 -13.90
N LEU A 518 14.96 -18.76 -13.34
CA LEU A 518 14.63 -17.34 -13.15
C LEU A 518 14.90 -16.56 -14.43
#